data_82f466399a986d58fa19afc69231a999
#
_entry.id   82f466399a986d58fa19afc69231a999
#
_cell.length_a   1.000
_cell.length_b   1.000
_cell.length_c   1.000
_cell.angle_alpha   90.00
_cell.angle_beta   90.00
_cell.angle_gamma   90.00
#
_symmetry.space_group_name_H-M   'P 1'
#
loop_
_entity.id
_entity.type
_entity.pdbx_description
1 polymer ?
#
loop_
_entity_poly.entity_id
_entity_poly.type
_entity_poly.pdbx_seq_one_letter_code
_entity_poly.pdbx_strand_id
1 'polypeptide(L)'
;LSSINGPLVILEGVQDAFFDEIVEFTVDGKTKKIGRIIELYEDKAVIQVFEGTENMSLDNTRTKLTGHPMEVSLAPDMLGRTFNGIGRPIDGLGPLITDVKRDVNGLPLNPVRRKYPRNYIRTGISAIDGLTTLIRGQKLPIFSGNGLPHDQLAAQIVKQASLGDGSDEPFAVVFGAMGVKHDVADFFQKTFEESGVADHVCMFLNLANDPVVERLITPKVALTAAEYLAFDCNMHILVILTDMTSFAEAMREVSSSKGEIPSRKGYPGYLYS
;
A
#
# COMPACT_ATOMS: atom_id res chain seq x y z
N LEU A 1 17.14 -4.68 22.42
CA LEU A 1 17.64 -3.75 21.40
C LEU A 1 19.12 -3.57 21.54
N SER A 2 19.84 -3.56 20.41
CA SER A 2 21.29 -3.33 20.39
C SER A 2 21.65 -1.98 19.79
N SER A 3 20.98 -1.58 18.70
CA SER A 3 21.19 -0.27 18.09
C SER A 3 19.99 0.21 17.28
N ILE A 4 19.94 1.52 17.04
CA ILE A 4 18.93 2.20 16.23
C ILE A 4 19.67 3.06 15.21
N ASN A 5 19.43 2.81 13.89
CA ASN A 5 20.09 3.50 12.79
C ASN A 5 19.04 3.93 11.74
N GLY A 6 18.62 5.20 11.78
CA GLY A 6 17.55 5.69 10.91
C GLY A 6 16.27 4.84 11.10
N PRO A 7 15.66 4.31 10.04
CA PRO A 7 14.45 3.50 10.14
C PRO A 7 14.72 2.06 10.60
N LEU A 8 15.98 1.71 10.87
CA LEU A 8 16.40 0.36 11.20
C LEU A 8 16.70 0.19 12.68
N VAL A 9 16.28 -0.92 13.23
CA VAL A 9 16.56 -1.35 14.62
C VAL A 9 17.22 -2.71 14.58
N ILE A 10 18.28 -2.89 15.36
CA ILE A 10 18.99 -4.17 15.51
C ILE A 10 18.63 -4.78 16.86
N LEU A 11 18.13 -6.02 16.83
CA LEU A 11 17.96 -6.88 17.98
C LEU A 11 19.11 -7.89 18.04
N GLU A 12 19.60 -8.17 19.24
CA GLU A 12 20.52 -9.27 19.54
C GLU A 12 19.88 -10.29 20.48
N GLY A 13 20.38 -11.53 20.47
CA GLY A 13 19.84 -12.62 21.26
C GLY A 13 18.48 -13.12 20.78
N VAL A 14 18.21 -12.98 19.48
CA VAL A 14 16.95 -13.41 18.87
C VAL A 14 17.00 -14.89 18.57
N GLN A 15 16.00 -15.65 19.06
CA GLN A 15 15.83 -17.07 18.75
C GLN A 15 14.49 -17.28 18.06
N ASP A 16 14.43 -18.24 17.13
CA ASP A 16 13.21 -18.65 16.42
C ASP A 16 12.52 -17.55 15.59
N ALA A 17 13.26 -16.51 15.18
CA ALA A 17 12.75 -15.48 14.28
C ALA A 17 12.89 -15.90 12.81
N PHE A 18 12.01 -15.40 11.95
CA PHE A 18 12.07 -15.63 10.52
C PHE A 18 12.02 -14.33 9.70
N PHE A 19 12.45 -14.42 8.46
CA PHE A 19 12.44 -13.29 7.53
C PHE A 19 11.01 -12.81 7.28
N ASP A 20 10.82 -11.49 7.24
CA ASP A 20 9.52 -10.80 7.05
C ASP A 20 8.55 -10.91 8.24
N GLU A 21 8.98 -11.46 9.38
CA GLU A 21 8.20 -11.50 10.61
C GLU A 21 7.96 -10.09 11.15
N ILE A 22 6.75 -9.85 11.66
CA ILE A 22 6.39 -8.60 12.33
C ILE A 22 6.90 -8.60 13.77
N VAL A 23 7.48 -7.47 14.13
CA VAL A 23 7.93 -7.17 15.49
C VAL A 23 7.14 -6.00 16.04
N GLU A 24 6.51 -6.19 17.18
CA GLU A 24 5.83 -5.12 17.92
C GLU A 24 6.83 -4.42 18.85
N PHE A 25 6.85 -3.10 18.81
CA PHE A 25 7.58 -2.24 19.73
C PHE A 25 6.62 -1.52 20.64
N THR A 26 6.93 -1.48 21.93
CA THR A 26 6.22 -0.65 22.92
C THR A 26 7.20 0.36 23.46
N VAL A 27 7.00 1.64 23.12
CA VAL A 27 7.84 2.77 23.52
C VAL A 27 7.20 3.44 24.73
N ASP A 28 8.00 3.69 25.78
CA ASP A 28 7.55 4.28 27.06
C ASP A 28 6.33 3.60 27.69
N GLY A 29 6.13 2.32 27.39
CA GLY A 29 4.99 1.54 27.88
C GLY A 29 3.61 1.95 27.31
N LYS A 30 3.57 2.86 26.36
CA LYS A 30 2.32 3.44 25.80
C LYS A 30 2.22 3.37 24.29
N THR A 31 3.21 3.90 23.58
CA THR A 31 3.19 4.01 22.12
C THR A 31 3.55 2.68 21.50
N LYS A 32 2.68 2.16 20.64
CA LYS A 32 2.94 0.94 19.89
C LYS A 32 3.41 1.30 18.48
N LYS A 33 4.49 0.67 18.06
CA LYS A 33 5.02 0.72 16.70
C LYS A 33 5.22 -0.70 16.19
N ILE A 34 5.22 -0.88 14.88
CA ILE A 34 5.49 -2.17 14.25
C ILE A 34 6.64 -2.05 13.26
N GLY A 35 7.37 -3.13 13.12
CA GLY A 35 8.41 -3.28 12.10
C GLY A 35 8.42 -4.70 11.57
N ARG A 36 9.20 -4.93 10.53
CA ARG A 36 9.42 -6.26 9.96
C ARG A 36 10.90 -6.62 9.95
N ILE A 37 11.19 -7.88 10.11
CA ILE A 37 12.54 -8.40 9.99
C ILE A 37 12.94 -8.44 8.51
N ILE A 38 14.02 -7.75 8.17
CA ILE A 38 14.55 -7.66 6.79
C ILE A 38 15.85 -8.43 6.61
N GLU A 39 16.55 -8.74 7.70
CA GLU A 39 17.78 -9.53 7.69
C GLU A 39 17.92 -10.31 9.00
N LEU A 40 18.48 -11.49 8.90
CA LEU A 40 18.79 -12.37 10.03
C LEU A 40 20.24 -12.83 9.94
N TYR A 41 20.98 -12.68 11.03
CA TYR A 41 22.36 -13.12 11.17
C TYR A 41 22.51 -13.85 12.51
N GLU A 42 22.72 -15.16 12.49
CA GLU A 42 22.90 -15.99 13.71
C GLU A 42 21.89 -15.66 14.82
N ASP A 43 22.27 -14.78 15.75
CA ASP A 43 21.46 -14.32 16.88
C ASP A 43 20.97 -12.87 16.74
N LYS A 44 21.17 -12.23 15.56
CA LYS A 44 20.80 -10.83 15.31
C LYS A 44 19.72 -10.71 14.24
N ALA A 45 18.78 -9.84 14.48
CA ALA A 45 17.76 -9.45 13.51
C ALA A 45 17.82 -7.94 13.21
N VAL A 46 17.83 -7.59 11.94
CA VAL A 46 17.64 -6.20 11.47
C VAL A 46 16.17 -6.00 11.16
N ILE A 47 15.58 -5.01 11.81
CA ILE A 47 14.16 -4.72 11.73
C ILE A 47 13.95 -3.34 11.14
N GLN A 48 13.11 -3.26 10.15
CA GLN A 48 12.66 -2.02 9.55
C GLN A 48 11.35 -1.58 10.21
N VAL A 49 11.36 -0.41 10.88
CA VAL A 49 10.19 0.12 11.59
C VAL A 49 9.33 0.95 10.64
N PHE A 50 8.04 0.64 10.53
CA PHE A 50 7.14 1.28 9.57
C PHE A 50 6.82 2.73 9.96
N GLU A 51 6.51 2.97 11.22
CA GLU A 51 6.16 4.30 11.74
C GLU A 51 7.41 5.14 12.12
N GLY A 52 8.59 4.72 11.68
CA GLY A 52 9.86 5.38 12.02
C GLY A 52 10.31 5.13 13.45
N THR A 53 11.58 5.45 13.72
CA THR A 53 12.23 5.18 15.02
C THR A 53 12.22 6.40 15.97
N GLU A 54 11.49 7.44 15.64
CA GLU A 54 11.37 8.62 16.49
C GLU A 54 10.89 8.27 17.89
N ASN A 55 11.50 8.87 18.90
CA ASN A 55 11.26 8.63 20.31
C ASN A 55 11.58 7.21 20.83
N MET A 56 12.19 6.36 20.01
CA MET A 56 12.70 5.06 20.43
C MET A 56 14.12 5.17 20.99
N SER A 57 14.38 4.50 22.10
CA SER A 57 15.72 4.33 22.67
C SER A 57 15.91 2.91 23.17
N LEU A 58 17.15 2.53 23.46
CA LEU A 58 17.47 1.19 23.97
C LEU A 58 16.82 0.92 25.33
N ASP A 59 16.62 1.96 26.13
CA ASP A 59 16.14 1.86 27.51
C ASP A 59 14.60 1.92 27.62
N ASN A 60 13.94 2.63 26.69
CA ASN A 60 12.49 2.88 26.75
C ASN A 60 11.64 1.95 25.87
N THR A 61 12.29 1.12 25.06
CA THR A 61 11.58 0.31 24.05
C THR A 61 11.64 -1.18 24.39
N ARG A 62 10.45 -1.79 24.46
CA ARG A 62 10.28 -3.25 24.57
C ARG A 62 9.88 -3.83 23.22
N THR A 63 10.34 -5.03 22.94
CA THR A 63 10.11 -5.73 21.66
C THR A 63 9.39 -7.03 21.89
N LYS A 64 8.54 -7.41 20.94
CA LYS A 64 7.84 -8.68 20.91
C LYS A 64 7.79 -9.19 19.47
N LEU A 65 8.32 -10.38 19.25
CA LEU A 65 8.13 -11.15 18.01
C LEU A 65 6.68 -11.65 17.95
N THR A 66 6.06 -11.57 16.79
CA THR A 66 4.63 -11.93 16.65
C THR A 66 4.40 -13.33 16.10
N GLY A 67 5.40 -13.91 15.45
CA GLY A 67 5.31 -15.25 14.85
C GLY A 67 4.52 -15.25 13.52
N HIS A 68 4.26 -14.10 12.92
CA HIS A 68 3.59 -14.00 11.61
C HIS A 68 4.10 -12.80 10.79
N PRO A 69 4.00 -12.85 9.45
CA PRO A 69 4.30 -11.72 8.58
C PRO A 69 3.25 -10.61 8.74
N MET A 70 3.44 -9.50 8.01
CA MET A 70 2.47 -8.41 8.04
C MET A 70 1.16 -8.85 7.40
N GLU A 71 0.09 -8.73 8.20
CA GLU A 71 -1.28 -9.02 7.78
C GLU A 71 -2.15 -7.77 7.83
N VAL A 72 -3.14 -7.72 6.94
CA VAL A 72 -4.19 -6.70 6.93
C VAL A 72 -5.55 -7.35 7.15
N SER A 73 -6.38 -6.72 7.98
CA SER A 73 -7.77 -7.12 8.20
C SER A 73 -8.63 -6.70 7.02
N LEU A 74 -9.47 -7.59 6.52
CA LEU A 74 -10.25 -7.41 5.31
C LEU A 74 -11.72 -7.76 5.55
N ALA A 75 -12.61 -6.93 5.01
CA ALA A 75 -14.05 -7.16 5.01
C ALA A 75 -14.68 -6.42 3.83
N PRO A 76 -15.87 -6.82 3.33
CA PRO A 76 -16.59 -6.05 2.32
C PRO A 76 -16.88 -4.61 2.78
N ASP A 77 -17.07 -4.42 4.09
CA ASP A 77 -17.35 -3.12 4.74
C ASP A 77 -16.16 -2.13 4.67
N MET A 78 -15.05 -2.53 4.05
CA MET A 78 -13.94 -1.60 3.75
C MET A 78 -14.27 -0.63 2.60
N LEU A 79 -15.26 -0.92 1.80
CA LEU A 79 -15.77 0.01 0.79
C LEU A 79 -16.38 1.23 1.47
N GLY A 80 -16.13 2.39 0.92
CA GLY A 80 -16.50 3.67 1.52
C GLY A 80 -15.59 4.15 2.65
N ARG A 81 -14.57 3.37 3.01
CA ARG A 81 -13.69 3.66 4.13
C ARG A 81 -12.31 4.17 3.71
N THR A 82 -11.68 4.91 4.63
CA THR A 82 -10.33 5.44 4.46
C THR A 82 -9.38 4.87 5.51
N PHE A 83 -8.23 4.38 5.03
CA PHE A 83 -7.18 3.77 5.83
C PHE A 83 -5.85 4.50 5.63
N ASN A 84 -4.96 4.38 6.61
CA ASN A 84 -3.57 4.80 6.41
C ASN A 84 -2.78 3.78 5.57
N GLY A 85 -1.50 4.05 5.32
CA GLY A 85 -0.66 3.21 4.46
C GLY A 85 -0.42 1.79 4.95
N ILE A 86 -0.65 1.50 6.22
CA ILE A 86 -0.54 0.14 6.79
C ILE A 86 -1.91 -0.53 7.03
N GLY A 87 -3.00 0.07 6.52
CA GLY A 87 -4.34 -0.52 6.59
C GLY A 87 -5.10 -0.25 7.90
N ARG A 88 -4.67 0.71 8.73
CA ARG A 88 -5.43 1.13 9.90
C ARG A 88 -6.47 2.18 9.53
N PRO A 89 -7.73 2.06 9.97
CA PRO A 89 -8.76 3.07 9.69
C PRO A 89 -8.38 4.45 10.22
N ILE A 90 -8.62 5.49 9.44
CA ILE A 90 -8.39 6.90 9.81
C ILE A 90 -9.64 7.77 9.66
N ASP A 91 -10.76 7.17 9.31
CA ASP A 91 -12.06 7.81 9.10
C ASP A 91 -12.89 8.01 10.39
N GLY A 92 -12.38 7.60 11.54
CA GLY A 92 -13.07 7.71 12.83
C GLY A 92 -14.16 6.65 13.07
N LEU A 93 -14.38 5.72 12.15
CA LEU A 93 -15.41 4.68 12.29
C LEU A 93 -14.94 3.41 13.04
N GLY A 94 -13.71 3.45 13.56
CA GLY A 94 -13.14 2.32 14.30
C GLY A 94 -12.63 1.17 13.40
N PRO A 95 -12.11 0.08 14.00
CA PRO A 95 -11.54 -1.04 13.27
C PRO A 95 -12.60 -1.81 12.49
N LEU A 96 -12.19 -2.51 11.43
CA LEU A 96 -13.03 -3.48 10.74
C LEU A 96 -13.32 -4.66 11.67
N ILE A 97 -14.59 -5.06 11.74
CA ILE A 97 -15.01 -6.25 12.49
C ILE A 97 -14.94 -7.45 11.54
N THR A 98 -13.85 -8.18 11.61
CA THR A 98 -13.61 -9.33 10.72
C THR A 98 -12.59 -10.30 11.31
N ASP A 99 -12.76 -11.57 10.99
CA ASP A 99 -11.76 -12.62 11.28
C ASP A 99 -10.84 -12.88 10.06
N VAL A 100 -11.10 -12.23 8.92
CA VAL A 100 -10.30 -12.41 7.70
C VAL A 100 -9.07 -11.52 7.77
N LYS A 101 -7.91 -12.17 7.76
CA LYS A 101 -6.60 -11.51 7.63
C LYS A 101 -5.84 -12.12 6.48
N ARG A 102 -5.09 -11.31 5.76
CA ARG A 102 -4.23 -11.75 4.65
C ARG A 102 -2.85 -11.12 4.76
N ASP A 103 -1.86 -11.91 4.41
CA ASP A 103 -0.49 -11.45 4.24
C ASP A 103 -0.42 -10.41 3.12
N VAL A 104 0.21 -9.27 3.38
CA VAL A 104 0.35 -8.16 2.42
C VAL A 104 1.28 -8.50 1.24
N ASN A 105 2.03 -9.58 1.31
CA ASN A 105 2.85 -10.04 0.19
C ASN A 105 2.02 -10.74 -0.90
N GLY A 106 0.73 -11.00 -0.62
CA GLY A 106 -0.19 -11.65 -1.55
C GLY A 106 0.07 -13.14 -1.72
N LEU A 107 -0.74 -13.76 -2.57
CA LEU A 107 -0.62 -15.17 -2.90
C LEU A 107 -0.03 -15.35 -4.30
N PRO A 108 0.88 -16.29 -4.50
CA PRO A 108 1.40 -16.58 -5.83
C PRO A 108 0.30 -17.12 -6.73
N LEU A 109 0.08 -16.48 -7.86
CA LEU A 109 -0.88 -16.92 -8.86
C LEU A 109 -0.20 -17.83 -9.88
N ASN A 110 -0.68 -19.07 -9.98
CA ASN A 110 -0.20 -19.98 -11.03
C ASN A 110 -0.49 -19.39 -12.42
N PRO A 111 0.54 -19.17 -13.26
CA PRO A 111 0.38 -18.59 -14.60
C PRO A 111 -0.63 -19.33 -15.48
N VAL A 112 -0.78 -20.65 -15.33
CA VAL A 112 -1.73 -21.47 -16.08
C VAL A 112 -3.20 -21.12 -15.79
N ARG A 113 -3.48 -20.55 -14.62
CA ARG A 113 -4.83 -20.08 -14.26
C ARG A 113 -5.20 -18.74 -14.89
N ARG A 114 -4.24 -18.03 -15.46
CA ARG A 114 -4.49 -16.73 -16.10
C ARG A 114 -5.26 -16.96 -17.40
N LYS A 115 -6.31 -16.18 -17.58
CA LYS A 115 -7.06 -16.12 -18.85
C LYS A 115 -6.64 -14.88 -19.62
N TYR A 116 -6.67 -14.97 -20.96
CA TYR A 116 -6.50 -13.78 -21.78
C TYR A 116 -7.66 -12.80 -21.52
N PRO A 117 -7.36 -11.56 -21.12
CA PRO A 117 -8.40 -10.55 -20.91
C PRO A 117 -9.06 -10.20 -22.23
N ARG A 118 -10.39 -10.12 -22.23
CA ARG A 118 -11.17 -9.78 -23.43
C ARG A 118 -12.06 -8.57 -23.21
N ASN A 119 -12.43 -8.31 -21.96
CA ASN A 119 -13.34 -7.25 -21.59
C ASN A 119 -12.54 -6.03 -21.14
N TYR A 120 -13.02 -4.84 -21.44
CA TYR A 120 -12.36 -3.59 -21.07
C TYR A 120 -13.07 -2.91 -19.90
N ILE A 121 -12.33 -2.01 -19.25
CA ILE A 121 -12.85 -1.06 -18.27
C ILE A 121 -13.01 0.27 -18.99
N ARG A 122 -14.21 0.82 -18.96
CA ARG A 122 -14.48 2.15 -19.49
C ARG A 122 -14.01 3.17 -18.46
N THR A 123 -13.02 3.97 -18.80
CA THR A 123 -12.47 5.01 -17.92
C THR A 123 -13.21 6.33 -18.05
N GLY A 124 -13.95 6.54 -19.13
CA GLY A 124 -14.59 7.79 -19.48
C GLY A 124 -13.64 8.84 -20.05
N ILE A 125 -12.35 8.50 -20.23
CA ILE A 125 -11.35 9.36 -20.86
C ILE A 125 -11.16 8.90 -22.30
N SER A 126 -11.60 9.70 -23.26
CA SER A 126 -11.64 9.33 -24.68
C SER A 126 -10.28 8.91 -25.24
N ALA A 127 -9.19 9.54 -24.80
CA ALA A 127 -7.84 9.17 -25.23
C ALA A 127 -7.42 7.78 -24.71
N ILE A 128 -7.83 7.42 -23.49
CA ILE A 128 -7.57 6.08 -22.93
C ILE A 128 -8.47 5.06 -23.61
N ASP A 129 -9.78 5.30 -23.58
CA ASP A 129 -10.77 4.34 -24.07
C ASP A 129 -10.64 4.08 -25.58
N GLY A 130 -10.17 5.07 -26.35
CA GLY A 130 -10.04 4.96 -27.80
C GLY A 130 -8.67 4.55 -28.32
N LEU A 131 -7.59 4.88 -27.61
CA LEU A 131 -6.23 4.67 -28.12
C LEU A 131 -5.41 3.67 -27.30
N THR A 132 -5.63 3.61 -26.00
CA THR A 132 -4.88 2.77 -25.05
C THR A 132 -5.81 2.02 -24.12
N THR A 133 -6.88 1.49 -24.66
CA THR A 133 -7.99 0.86 -23.92
C THR A 133 -7.52 0.00 -22.77
N LEU A 134 -8.03 0.29 -21.57
CA LEU A 134 -7.73 -0.47 -20.36
C LEU A 134 -8.50 -1.78 -20.35
N ILE A 135 -7.80 -2.89 -20.45
CA ILE A 135 -8.40 -4.22 -20.43
C ILE A 135 -8.34 -4.79 -19.03
N ARG A 136 -9.34 -5.54 -18.59
CA ARG A 136 -9.38 -6.19 -17.27
C ARG A 136 -8.13 -7.03 -17.06
N GLY A 137 -7.44 -6.83 -15.93
CA GLY A 137 -6.16 -7.48 -15.61
C GLY A 137 -4.92 -6.84 -16.22
N GLN A 138 -5.07 -5.72 -16.94
CA GLN A 138 -3.97 -4.95 -17.50
C GLN A 138 -3.49 -3.87 -16.53
N LYS A 139 -2.19 -3.58 -16.58
CA LYS A 139 -1.58 -2.39 -15.97
C LYS A 139 -1.43 -1.29 -17.03
N LEU A 140 -1.94 -0.11 -16.73
CA LEU A 140 -1.83 1.07 -17.60
C LEU A 140 -1.05 2.16 -16.84
N PRO A 141 0.25 2.36 -17.13
CA PRO A 141 0.99 3.45 -16.54
C PRO A 141 0.62 4.78 -17.21
N ILE A 142 0.40 5.83 -16.39
CA ILE A 142 0.18 7.19 -16.85
C ILE A 142 1.40 8.01 -16.45
N PHE A 143 2.12 8.52 -17.44
CA PHE A 143 3.26 9.41 -17.23
C PHE A 143 2.82 10.85 -17.40
N SER A 144 3.17 11.70 -16.45
CA SER A 144 2.90 13.13 -16.56
C SER A 144 4.14 13.97 -16.23
N GLY A 145 4.24 15.13 -16.83
CA GLY A 145 5.23 16.12 -16.46
C GLY A 145 4.81 16.91 -15.23
N ASN A 146 5.78 17.60 -14.61
CA ASN A 146 5.51 18.44 -13.46
C ASN A 146 4.51 19.57 -13.82
N GLY A 147 3.54 19.78 -12.95
CA GLY A 147 2.49 20.80 -13.12
C GLY A 147 1.33 20.41 -14.03
N LEU A 148 1.33 19.17 -14.57
CA LEU A 148 0.17 18.65 -15.30
C LEU A 148 -0.90 18.09 -14.35
N PRO A 149 -2.20 18.12 -14.72
CA PRO A 149 -3.33 17.79 -13.85
C PRO A 149 -3.53 16.27 -13.72
N HIS A 150 -2.50 15.51 -13.29
CA HIS A 150 -2.59 14.05 -13.16
C HIS A 150 -3.53 13.61 -12.03
N ASP A 151 -3.61 14.37 -10.94
CA ASP A 151 -4.55 14.08 -9.83
C ASP A 151 -6.00 14.24 -10.29
N GLN A 152 -6.29 15.30 -11.06
CA GLN A 152 -7.61 15.51 -11.65
C GLN A 152 -7.98 14.40 -12.64
N LEU A 153 -7.00 13.90 -13.43
CA LEU A 153 -7.20 12.79 -14.32
C LEU A 153 -7.53 11.50 -13.54
N ALA A 154 -6.77 11.21 -12.48
CA ALA A 154 -7.03 10.06 -11.61
C ALA A 154 -8.42 10.14 -10.97
N ALA A 155 -8.79 11.30 -10.40
CA ALA A 155 -10.10 11.52 -9.81
C ALA A 155 -11.23 11.37 -10.84
N GLN A 156 -11.04 11.86 -12.07
CA GLN A 156 -12.00 11.74 -13.15
C GLN A 156 -12.23 10.28 -13.57
N ILE A 157 -11.16 9.49 -13.62
CA ILE A 157 -11.26 8.03 -13.88
C ILE A 157 -12.08 7.36 -12.78
N VAL A 158 -11.81 7.61 -11.50
CA VAL A 158 -12.57 7.04 -10.38
C VAL A 158 -14.07 7.36 -10.51
N LYS A 159 -14.40 8.60 -10.83
CA LYS A 159 -15.80 9.07 -10.96
C LYS A 159 -16.56 8.42 -12.12
N GLN A 160 -15.88 8.06 -13.19
CA GLN A 160 -16.50 7.61 -14.45
C GLN A 160 -16.29 6.14 -14.77
N ALA A 161 -15.35 5.47 -14.07
CA ALA A 161 -15.01 4.10 -14.35
C ALA A 161 -16.20 3.16 -14.21
N SER A 162 -16.36 2.30 -15.20
CA SER A 162 -17.42 1.29 -15.23
C SER A 162 -17.01 0.09 -16.07
N LEU A 163 -17.79 -0.97 -15.98
CA LEU A 163 -17.61 -2.14 -16.85
C LEU A 163 -18.06 -1.78 -18.26
N GLY A 164 -17.19 -2.00 -19.25
CA GLY A 164 -17.43 -1.59 -20.64
C GLY A 164 -18.46 -2.40 -21.39
N ASP A 165 -18.85 -3.55 -20.86
CA ASP A 165 -19.82 -4.49 -21.47
C ASP A 165 -21.26 -4.26 -21.02
N GLY A 166 -21.51 -3.27 -20.15
CA GLY A 166 -22.84 -2.97 -19.62
C GLY A 166 -23.39 -4.04 -18.68
N SER A 167 -22.53 -4.91 -18.14
CA SER A 167 -22.94 -5.90 -17.14
C SER A 167 -23.25 -5.22 -15.78
N ASP A 168 -24.20 -5.76 -15.04
CA ASP A 168 -24.55 -5.35 -13.67
C ASP A 168 -23.64 -6.05 -12.63
N GLU A 169 -22.47 -6.53 -13.03
CA GLU A 169 -21.52 -7.17 -12.10
C GLU A 169 -21.00 -6.15 -11.08
N PRO A 170 -20.78 -6.55 -9.83
CA PRO A 170 -20.27 -5.65 -8.80
C PRO A 170 -18.92 -5.04 -9.19
N PHE A 171 -18.82 -3.72 -9.16
CA PHE A 171 -17.63 -2.98 -9.50
C PHE A 171 -17.25 -2.00 -8.38
N ALA A 172 -15.99 -1.96 -8.02
CA ALA A 172 -15.47 -1.02 -7.03
C ALA A 172 -14.06 -0.57 -7.38
N VAL A 173 -13.59 0.45 -6.67
CA VAL A 173 -12.27 1.04 -6.84
C VAL A 173 -11.46 0.91 -5.55
N VAL A 174 -10.23 0.47 -5.66
CA VAL A 174 -9.24 0.59 -4.58
C VAL A 174 -8.26 1.68 -4.96
N PHE A 175 -8.18 2.72 -4.13
CA PHE A 175 -7.36 3.89 -4.38
C PHE A 175 -6.21 3.92 -3.36
N GLY A 176 -4.98 3.83 -3.84
CA GLY A 176 -3.76 3.91 -3.03
C GLY A 176 -2.97 5.18 -3.33
N ALA A 177 -2.84 6.08 -2.35
CA ALA A 177 -2.06 7.30 -2.47
C ALA A 177 -0.77 7.19 -1.64
N MET A 178 0.37 7.43 -2.28
CA MET A 178 1.70 7.28 -1.70
C MET A 178 2.45 8.61 -1.72
N GLY A 179 2.74 9.16 -0.54
CA GLY A 179 3.50 10.39 -0.39
C GLY A 179 2.80 11.64 -0.93
N VAL A 180 1.48 11.64 -0.95
CA VAL A 180 0.69 12.79 -1.40
C VAL A 180 0.62 13.87 -0.34
N LYS A 181 0.47 15.11 -0.76
CA LYS A 181 0.27 16.23 0.16
C LYS A 181 -1.15 16.19 0.75
N HIS A 182 -1.35 16.86 1.90
CA HIS A 182 -2.65 16.94 2.56
C HIS A 182 -3.74 17.52 1.66
N ASP A 183 -3.43 18.60 0.92
CA ASP A 183 -4.35 19.23 -0.01
C ASP A 183 -4.79 18.32 -1.15
N VAL A 184 -3.88 17.46 -1.62
CA VAL A 184 -4.18 16.44 -2.64
C VAL A 184 -5.05 15.32 -2.05
N ALA A 185 -4.77 14.85 -0.84
CA ALA A 185 -5.60 13.86 -0.17
C ALA A 185 -7.02 14.38 0.08
N ASP A 186 -7.15 15.60 0.58
CA ASP A 186 -8.43 16.29 0.79
C ASP A 186 -9.19 16.49 -0.54
N PHE A 187 -8.47 16.80 -1.61
CA PHE A 187 -9.06 16.92 -2.95
C PHE A 187 -9.69 15.59 -3.40
N PHE A 188 -9.01 14.47 -3.24
CA PHE A 188 -9.57 13.17 -3.61
C PHE A 188 -10.78 12.81 -2.76
N GLN A 189 -10.68 12.94 -1.42
CA GLN A 189 -11.79 12.63 -0.52
C GLN A 189 -13.05 13.44 -0.86
N LYS A 190 -12.93 14.77 -0.94
CA LYS A 190 -14.04 15.66 -1.31
C LYS A 190 -14.62 15.34 -2.68
N THR A 191 -13.75 15.10 -3.67
CA THR A 191 -14.18 14.78 -5.02
C THR A 191 -15.02 13.50 -5.07
N PHE A 192 -14.65 12.48 -4.31
CA PHE A 192 -15.38 11.22 -4.27
C PHE A 192 -16.70 11.33 -3.50
N GLU A 193 -16.72 12.07 -2.39
CA GLU A 193 -17.92 12.36 -1.62
C GLU A 193 -18.93 13.18 -2.45
N GLU A 194 -18.50 14.29 -3.04
CA GLU A 194 -19.35 15.19 -3.83
C GLU A 194 -19.92 14.53 -5.09
N SER A 195 -19.17 13.58 -5.69
CA SER A 195 -19.64 12.86 -6.87
C SER A 195 -20.49 11.62 -6.54
N GLY A 196 -20.68 11.29 -5.27
CA GLY A 196 -21.50 10.17 -4.83
C GLY A 196 -20.89 8.77 -5.12
N VAL A 197 -19.58 8.70 -5.40
CA VAL A 197 -18.89 7.43 -5.66
C VAL A 197 -18.14 6.90 -4.43
N ALA A 198 -18.10 7.64 -3.34
CA ALA A 198 -17.34 7.30 -2.14
C ALA A 198 -17.65 5.88 -1.63
N ASP A 199 -18.91 5.47 -1.63
CA ASP A 199 -19.35 4.15 -1.13
C ASP A 199 -18.78 2.95 -1.92
N HIS A 200 -18.27 3.21 -3.13
CA HIS A 200 -17.63 2.20 -3.97
C HIS A 200 -16.10 2.31 -4.00
N VAL A 201 -15.52 3.20 -3.19
CA VAL A 201 -14.08 3.44 -3.15
C VAL A 201 -13.52 3.08 -1.79
N CYS A 202 -12.50 2.24 -1.78
CA CYS A 202 -11.68 1.98 -0.60
C CYS A 202 -10.36 2.76 -0.76
N MET A 203 -10.03 3.64 0.19
CA MET A 203 -8.86 4.52 0.12
C MET A 203 -7.77 4.09 1.11
N PHE A 204 -6.54 4.02 0.62
CA PHE A 204 -5.33 3.87 1.43
C PHE A 204 -4.44 5.10 1.24
N LEU A 205 -4.21 5.85 2.30
CA LEU A 205 -3.50 7.12 2.25
C LEU A 205 -2.18 7.06 3.02
N ASN A 206 -1.08 7.30 2.34
CA ASN A 206 0.19 7.67 2.94
C ASN A 206 0.50 9.12 2.53
N LEU A 207 0.59 10.00 3.50
CA LEU A 207 0.84 11.42 3.26
C LEU A 207 2.35 11.71 3.10
N ALA A 208 2.67 12.88 2.60
CA ALA A 208 4.07 13.27 2.36
C ALA A 208 4.90 13.35 3.65
N ASN A 209 4.28 13.65 4.78
CA ASN A 209 4.89 13.70 6.10
C ASN A 209 4.81 12.37 6.88
N ASP A 210 4.14 11.35 6.32
CA ASP A 210 4.13 10.03 6.92
C ASP A 210 5.47 9.30 6.68
N PRO A 211 5.79 8.31 7.51
CA PRO A 211 7.04 7.58 7.41
C PRO A 211 7.27 6.94 6.02
N VAL A 212 8.51 7.05 5.54
CA VAL A 212 8.92 6.56 4.22
C VAL A 212 8.72 5.04 4.06
N VAL A 213 8.94 4.30 5.14
CA VAL A 213 8.80 2.83 5.12
C VAL A 213 7.33 2.42 4.96
N GLU A 214 6.40 3.14 5.59
CA GLU A 214 4.97 2.95 5.42
C GLU A 214 4.57 3.12 3.94
N ARG A 215 5.17 4.09 3.24
CA ARG A 215 4.95 4.34 1.81
C ARG A 215 5.25 3.12 0.93
N LEU A 216 6.26 2.32 1.30
CA LEU A 216 6.60 1.10 0.58
C LEU A 216 5.58 -0.03 0.78
N ILE A 217 4.88 0.00 1.89
CA ILE A 217 3.86 -1.02 2.22
C ILE A 217 2.49 -0.66 1.64
N THR A 218 2.18 0.62 1.53
CA THR A 218 0.88 1.12 1.07
C THR A 218 0.36 0.44 -0.21
N PRO A 219 1.12 0.31 -1.30
CA PRO A 219 0.61 -0.36 -2.50
C PRO A 219 0.37 -1.85 -2.29
N LYS A 220 1.14 -2.52 -1.43
CA LYS A 220 0.93 -3.93 -1.09
C LYS A 220 -0.39 -4.11 -0.32
N VAL A 221 -0.67 -3.28 0.66
CA VAL A 221 -1.93 -3.29 1.42
C VAL A 221 -3.11 -3.02 0.49
N ALA A 222 -3.02 -2.01 -0.37
CA ALA A 222 -4.06 -1.69 -1.34
C ALA A 222 -4.33 -2.86 -2.31
N LEU A 223 -3.28 -3.50 -2.82
CA LEU A 223 -3.42 -4.66 -3.71
C LEU A 223 -3.99 -5.88 -2.98
N THR A 224 -3.61 -6.13 -1.73
CA THR A 224 -4.17 -7.22 -0.92
C THR A 224 -5.66 -7.02 -0.67
N ALA A 225 -6.08 -5.79 -0.41
CA ALA A 225 -7.50 -5.44 -0.31
C ALA A 225 -8.23 -5.65 -1.64
N ALA A 226 -7.63 -5.23 -2.74
CA ALA A 226 -8.18 -5.43 -4.08
C ALA A 226 -8.32 -6.92 -4.44
N GLU A 227 -7.32 -7.74 -4.11
CA GLU A 227 -7.36 -9.20 -4.31
C GLU A 227 -8.50 -9.84 -3.51
N TYR A 228 -8.68 -9.47 -2.26
CA TYR A 228 -9.77 -9.97 -1.43
C TYR A 228 -11.14 -9.61 -2.02
N LEU A 229 -11.36 -8.34 -2.37
CA LEU A 229 -12.61 -7.91 -2.98
C LEU A 229 -12.86 -8.59 -4.33
N ALA A 230 -11.81 -8.82 -5.10
CA ALA A 230 -11.93 -9.46 -6.40
C ALA A 230 -12.19 -10.98 -6.30
N PHE A 231 -11.44 -11.70 -5.47
CA PHE A 231 -11.45 -13.16 -5.48
C PHE A 231 -12.36 -13.77 -4.42
N ASP A 232 -12.46 -13.18 -3.23
CA ASP A 232 -13.32 -13.67 -2.16
C ASP A 232 -14.74 -13.05 -2.26
N CYS A 233 -14.86 -11.78 -2.64
CA CYS A 233 -16.15 -11.09 -2.80
C CYS A 233 -16.69 -11.11 -4.23
N ASN A 234 -15.94 -11.68 -5.19
CA ASN A 234 -16.32 -11.82 -6.60
C ASN A 234 -16.72 -10.48 -7.27
N MET A 235 -15.93 -9.44 -7.03
CA MET A 235 -16.12 -8.09 -7.59
C MET A 235 -15.11 -7.80 -8.70
N HIS A 236 -15.46 -6.89 -9.59
CA HIS A 236 -14.49 -6.27 -10.50
C HIS A 236 -13.86 -5.05 -9.84
N ILE A 237 -12.54 -5.06 -9.72
CA ILE A 237 -11.82 -4.02 -8.99
C ILE A 237 -10.89 -3.26 -9.94
N LEU A 238 -11.04 -1.94 -9.98
CA LEU A 238 -10.07 -1.04 -10.55
C LEU A 238 -9.14 -0.54 -9.43
N VAL A 239 -7.85 -0.77 -9.59
CA VAL A 239 -6.85 -0.24 -8.65
C VAL A 239 -6.19 0.98 -9.26
N ILE A 240 -6.14 2.08 -8.51
CA ILE A 240 -5.42 3.30 -8.87
C ILE A 240 -4.35 3.56 -7.84
N LEU A 241 -3.11 3.63 -8.28
CA LEU A 241 -1.95 3.91 -7.44
C LEU A 241 -1.30 5.23 -7.86
N THR A 242 -1.28 6.19 -6.95
CA THR A 242 -0.63 7.50 -7.10
C THR A 242 0.09 7.87 -5.79
N ASP A 243 1.29 8.42 -5.71
CA ASP A 243 2.20 8.75 -6.80
C ASP A 243 3.34 7.72 -6.85
N MET A 244 3.49 7.04 -7.95
CA MET A 244 4.55 6.01 -8.10
C MET A 244 5.96 6.62 -8.10
N THR A 245 6.11 7.91 -8.39
CA THR A 245 7.39 8.62 -8.24
C THR A 245 7.77 8.73 -6.77
N SER A 246 6.84 9.10 -5.89
CA SER A 246 7.05 9.15 -4.45
C SER A 246 7.37 7.77 -3.87
N PHE A 247 6.74 6.71 -4.39
CA PHE A 247 7.09 5.33 -4.04
C PHE A 247 8.54 4.98 -4.44
N ALA A 248 8.95 5.33 -5.66
CA ALA A 248 10.31 5.08 -6.14
C ALA A 248 11.36 5.85 -5.30
N GLU A 249 11.08 7.11 -4.95
CA GLU A 249 11.94 7.90 -4.06
C GLU A 249 12.06 7.26 -2.66
N ALA A 250 10.97 6.78 -2.09
CA ALA A 250 10.97 6.05 -0.83
C ALA A 250 11.85 4.78 -0.91
N MET A 251 11.75 4.06 -2.01
CA MET A 251 12.57 2.86 -2.26
C MET A 251 14.07 3.21 -2.35
N ARG A 252 14.42 4.32 -3.01
CA ARG A 252 15.79 4.82 -3.07
C ARG A 252 16.34 5.19 -1.69
N GLU A 253 15.56 5.90 -0.89
CA GLU A 253 15.95 6.32 0.46
C GLU A 253 16.20 5.11 1.36
N VAL A 254 15.29 4.14 1.37
CA VAL A 254 15.42 2.94 2.19
C VAL A 254 16.58 2.05 1.74
N SER A 255 16.80 1.87 0.43
CA SER A 255 17.94 1.10 -0.07
C SER A 255 19.27 1.76 0.27
N SER A 256 19.35 3.08 0.21
CA SER A 256 20.52 3.85 0.68
C SER A 256 20.79 3.63 2.17
N SER A 257 19.76 3.63 2.99
CA SER A 257 19.90 3.41 4.45
C SER A 257 20.38 1.99 4.79
N LYS A 258 20.09 1.02 3.93
CA LYS A 258 20.61 -0.35 4.03
C LYS A 258 22.04 -0.52 3.51
N GLY A 259 22.60 0.49 2.86
CA GLY A 259 23.91 0.41 2.23
C GLY A 259 23.93 -0.45 0.97
N GLU A 260 22.78 -0.66 0.32
CA GLU A 260 22.68 -1.40 -0.94
C GLU A 260 23.44 -0.66 -2.06
N ILE A 261 24.04 -1.42 -2.96
CA ILE A 261 24.74 -0.84 -4.13
C ILE A 261 23.71 -0.20 -5.06
N PRO A 262 23.78 1.14 -5.28
CA PRO A 262 22.81 1.81 -6.12
C PRO A 262 22.98 1.43 -7.60
N SER A 263 21.87 1.30 -8.30
CA SER A 263 21.80 1.16 -9.75
C SER A 263 21.66 2.54 -10.42
N ARG A 264 21.10 2.59 -11.62
CA ARG A 264 20.93 3.81 -12.40
C ARG A 264 20.17 4.88 -11.63
N LYS A 265 20.70 6.12 -11.61
CA LYS A 265 20.15 7.30 -10.91
C LYS A 265 19.98 7.13 -9.39
N GLY A 266 20.71 6.20 -8.77
CA GLY A 266 20.65 5.96 -7.34
C GLY A 266 19.47 5.09 -6.88
N TYR A 267 18.66 4.57 -7.78
CA TYR A 267 17.59 3.65 -7.45
C TYR A 267 18.11 2.22 -7.26
N PRO A 268 17.45 1.39 -6.44
CA PRO A 268 17.81 -0.02 -6.35
C PRO A 268 17.54 -0.75 -7.66
N GLY A 269 18.34 -1.78 -7.96
CA GLY A 269 18.23 -2.54 -9.22
C GLY A 269 16.88 -3.24 -9.43
N TYR A 270 16.17 -3.52 -8.32
CA TYR A 270 14.85 -4.18 -8.32
C TYR A 270 13.65 -3.21 -8.38
N LEU A 271 13.87 -1.93 -8.71
CA LEU A 271 12.77 -0.94 -8.77
C LEU A 271 11.60 -1.38 -9.66
N TYR A 272 11.88 -2.11 -10.73
CA TYR A 272 10.87 -2.52 -11.73
C TYR A 272 10.43 -3.99 -11.59
N SER A 273 10.94 -4.72 -10.63
CA SER A 273 10.55 -6.09 -10.32
C SER A 273 9.56 -6.12 -9.16
#